data_7b92f0743e5c94fe82959ad0027750f0
#
_entry.id   7b92f0743e5c94fe82959ad0027750f0
#
_cell.length_a   1.000
_cell.length_b   1.000
_cell.length_c   1.000
_cell.angle_alpha   90.00
_cell.angle_beta   90.00
_cell.angle_gamma   90.00
#
_symmetry.space_group_name_H-M   'P 1'
#
loop_
_entity.id
_entity.type
_entity.pdbx_description
1 polymer ?
#
loop_
_entity_poly.entity_id
_entity_poly.type
_entity_poly.pdbx_seq_one_letter_code
_entity_poly.pdbx_strand_id
1 'polypeptide(L)'
;TGLKESIGVITEDAPIGSRTITASLTGVSAGSWVCLVLGTPELGNTNDDVINSELSPYRWQDIKVQQGTTPNIKTNGIQIFEYHQIEKISGNSVTFKEPIMHAINKDWGWNVHKFANYANVGVEDLTFKGHAKEKFIHHGSDIDDGGFKLIDFVRLTNSWMRRVNFESVSEAMSITS
;
A
#
# COMPACT_ATOMS: atom_id res chain seq x y z
N THR A 1 -3.73 -7.59 -6.04
CA THR A 1 -4.02 -6.30 -5.39
C THR A 1 -5.53 -6.07 -5.30
N GLY A 2 -5.97 -5.34 -4.28
CA GLY A 2 -7.36 -4.92 -4.14
C GLY A 2 -7.71 -3.69 -4.99
N LEU A 3 -6.76 -3.18 -5.75
CA LEU A 3 -6.96 -2.04 -6.63
C LEU A 3 -7.77 -2.48 -7.86
N LYS A 4 -8.76 -1.70 -8.15
CA LYS A 4 -9.53 -1.75 -9.38
C LYS A 4 -8.97 -0.71 -10.37
N GLU A 5 -9.64 -0.54 -11.49
CA GLU A 5 -9.29 0.49 -12.46
C GLU A 5 -9.24 1.90 -11.85
N SER A 6 -8.51 2.79 -12.48
CA SER A 6 -8.49 4.20 -12.11
C SER A 6 -9.89 4.80 -12.29
N ILE A 7 -10.33 5.55 -11.30
CA ILE A 7 -11.63 6.23 -11.26
C ILE A 7 -11.49 7.74 -11.36
N GLY A 8 -10.29 8.25 -11.47
CA GLY A 8 -10.01 9.67 -11.66
C GLY A 8 -8.53 10.00 -11.54
N VAL A 9 -8.17 11.18 -12.01
CA VAL A 9 -6.83 11.77 -11.94
C VAL A 9 -6.89 12.97 -11.02
N ILE A 10 -5.85 13.19 -10.23
CA ILE A 10 -5.73 14.38 -9.38
C ILE A 10 -5.24 15.54 -10.26
N THR A 11 -5.93 16.67 -10.19
CA THR A 11 -5.75 17.79 -11.12
C THR A 11 -5.13 19.05 -10.51
N GLU A 12 -4.97 19.06 -9.19
CA GLU A 12 -4.36 20.19 -8.47
C GLU A 12 -3.35 19.69 -7.45
N ASP A 13 -2.38 20.54 -7.13
CA ASP A 13 -1.40 20.28 -6.10
C ASP A 13 -2.08 20.18 -4.72
N ALA A 14 -1.55 19.30 -3.86
CA ALA A 14 -1.96 19.24 -2.47
C ALA A 14 -0.73 19.03 -1.57
N PRO A 15 -0.56 19.87 -0.52
CA PRO A 15 0.55 19.70 0.40
C PRO A 15 0.36 18.47 1.28
N ILE A 16 1.47 17.89 1.73
CA ILE A 16 1.46 16.87 2.78
C ILE A 16 0.65 17.35 3.99
N GLY A 17 -0.15 16.48 4.57
CA GLY A 17 -1.06 16.81 5.67
C GLY A 17 -2.41 17.37 5.22
N SER A 18 -2.62 17.65 3.94
CA SER A 18 -3.94 18.00 3.42
C SER A 18 -4.92 16.85 3.60
N ARG A 19 -6.17 17.16 3.91
CA ARG A 19 -7.27 16.18 3.90
C ARG A 19 -8.11 16.26 2.64
N THR A 20 -7.78 17.15 1.73
CA THR A 20 -8.58 17.41 0.54
C THR A 20 -7.69 17.40 -0.70
N ILE A 21 -8.17 16.73 -1.74
CA ILE A 21 -7.62 16.75 -3.09
C ILE A 21 -8.66 17.24 -4.09
N THR A 22 -8.21 17.64 -5.27
CA THR A 22 -9.09 17.97 -6.40
C THR A 22 -9.02 16.87 -7.44
N ALA A 23 -10.11 16.12 -7.60
CA ALA A 23 -10.25 15.05 -8.58
C ALA A 23 -11.72 14.85 -8.96
N SER A 24 -11.99 14.61 -10.23
CA SER A 24 -13.33 14.17 -10.67
C SER A 24 -13.41 12.64 -10.58
N LEU A 25 -14.12 12.15 -9.57
CA LEU A 25 -14.21 10.71 -9.28
C LEU A 25 -15.55 10.14 -9.75
N THR A 26 -15.52 8.90 -10.23
CA THR A 26 -16.72 8.15 -10.65
C THR A 26 -16.91 6.89 -9.82
N GLY A 27 -18.16 6.53 -9.54
CA GLY A 27 -18.50 5.25 -8.91
C GLY A 27 -18.11 5.12 -7.43
N VAL A 28 -17.89 6.25 -6.73
CA VAL A 28 -17.58 6.31 -5.30
C VAL A 28 -18.39 7.41 -4.61
N SER A 29 -18.53 7.30 -3.30
CA SER A 29 -19.23 8.25 -2.44
C SER A 29 -18.57 8.35 -1.08
N ALA A 30 -19.07 9.18 -0.21
CA ALA A 30 -18.65 9.20 1.20
C ALA A 30 -18.74 7.79 1.82
N GLY A 31 -17.70 7.41 2.56
CA GLY A 31 -17.52 6.08 3.13
C GLY A 31 -16.75 5.10 2.23
N SER A 32 -16.65 5.34 0.94
CA SER A 32 -15.84 4.51 0.03
C SER A 32 -14.36 4.60 0.38
N TRP A 33 -13.64 3.49 0.21
CA TRP A 33 -12.19 3.46 0.28
C TRP A 33 -11.58 3.59 -1.12
N VAL A 34 -10.55 4.38 -1.21
CA VAL A 34 -9.79 4.63 -2.43
C VAL A 34 -8.29 4.52 -2.15
N CYS A 35 -7.51 4.32 -3.20
CA CYS A 35 -6.07 4.38 -3.15
C CYS A 35 -5.59 5.50 -4.06
N LEU A 36 -4.79 6.41 -3.54
CA LEU A 36 -4.01 7.36 -4.33
C LEU A 36 -2.76 6.63 -4.81
N VAL A 37 -2.52 6.68 -6.10
CA VAL A 37 -1.42 5.96 -6.73
C VAL A 37 -0.54 6.92 -7.50
N LEU A 38 0.74 6.99 -7.14
CA LEU A 38 1.77 7.57 -7.97
C LEU A 38 2.43 6.47 -8.79
N GLY A 39 2.42 6.61 -10.10
CA GLY A 39 2.76 5.55 -11.03
C GLY A 39 1.53 4.76 -11.49
N THR A 40 1.71 3.49 -11.72
CA THR A 40 0.62 2.54 -12.00
C THR A 40 0.65 1.38 -11.01
N PRO A 41 -0.38 0.54 -10.93
CA PRO A 41 -0.34 -0.66 -10.10
C PRO A 41 0.82 -1.62 -10.43
N GLU A 42 1.39 -1.56 -11.63
CA GLU A 42 2.46 -2.42 -12.11
C GLU A 42 3.83 -1.75 -12.12
N LEU A 43 3.88 -0.44 -12.41
CA LEU A 43 5.13 0.30 -12.59
C LEU A 43 5.09 1.63 -11.86
N GLY A 44 6.25 2.01 -11.30
CA GLY A 44 6.44 3.31 -10.68
C GLY A 44 6.56 4.45 -11.68
N ASN A 45 6.57 5.66 -11.15
CA ASN A 45 6.89 6.86 -11.89
C ASN A 45 8.42 6.98 -12.02
N THR A 46 8.92 7.07 -13.23
CA THR A 46 10.35 7.11 -13.55
C THR A 46 10.89 8.52 -13.76
N ASN A 47 10.08 9.56 -13.56
CA ASN A 47 10.51 10.94 -13.67
C ASN A 47 11.56 11.26 -12.60
N ASP A 48 12.69 11.84 -13.02
CA ASP A 48 13.80 12.16 -12.11
C ASP A 48 13.39 13.15 -11.01
N ASP A 49 12.47 14.07 -11.27
CA ASP A 49 11.98 15.01 -10.25
C ASP A 49 11.18 14.30 -9.17
N VAL A 50 10.36 13.32 -9.56
CA VAL A 50 9.62 12.45 -8.63
C VAL A 50 10.59 11.64 -7.78
N ILE A 51 11.54 10.99 -8.42
CA ILE A 51 12.54 10.16 -7.74
C ILE A 51 13.34 10.98 -6.73
N ASN A 52 13.80 12.16 -7.13
CA ASN A 52 14.58 13.03 -6.25
C ASN A 52 13.76 13.59 -5.11
N SER A 53 12.50 13.94 -5.33
CA SER A 53 11.60 14.44 -4.29
C SER A 53 11.32 13.36 -3.23
N GLU A 54 10.91 12.19 -3.66
CA GLU A 54 10.49 11.12 -2.74
C GLU A 54 11.65 10.48 -1.97
N LEU A 55 12.85 10.49 -2.55
CA LEU A 55 14.04 9.98 -1.89
C LEU A 55 14.87 11.05 -1.16
N SER A 56 14.40 12.31 -1.13
CA SER A 56 15.06 13.35 -0.33
C SER A 56 14.90 13.08 1.18
N PRO A 57 15.95 13.25 2.01
CA PRO A 57 17.31 13.72 1.71
C PRO A 57 18.24 12.67 1.11
N TYR A 58 17.77 11.45 0.93
CA TYR A 58 18.55 10.36 0.36
C TYR A 58 18.50 10.47 -1.15
N ARG A 59 19.58 10.93 -1.77
CA ARG A 59 19.64 10.94 -3.24
C ARG A 59 19.66 9.51 -3.73
N TRP A 60 18.74 9.17 -4.64
CA TRP A 60 18.61 7.83 -5.17
C TRP A 60 19.90 7.30 -5.83
N GLN A 61 20.75 8.20 -6.37
CA GLN A 61 22.06 7.84 -6.92
C GLN A 61 23.02 7.30 -5.85
N ASP A 62 22.82 7.70 -4.59
CA ASP A 62 23.65 7.30 -3.46
C ASP A 62 23.11 6.05 -2.77
N ILE A 63 21.93 5.59 -3.14
CA ILE A 63 21.37 4.35 -2.64
C ILE A 63 22.16 3.19 -3.24
N LYS A 64 23.16 2.76 -2.51
CA LYS A 64 23.93 1.57 -2.86
C LYS A 64 23.09 0.35 -2.55
N VAL A 65 22.77 -0.37 -3.59
CA VAL A 65 22.10 -1.63 -3.46
C VAL A 65 23.04 -2.66 -2.89
N GLN A 66 22.66 -3.23 -1.79
CA GLN A 66 23.36 -4.39 -1.26
C GLN A 66 23.17 -5.59 -2.18
N GLN A 67 24.30 -6.15 -2.60
CA GLN A 67 24.39 -7.49 -3.21
C GLN A 67 23.55 -7.76 -4.46
N GLY A 68 23.98 -7.20 -5.59
CA GLY A 68 23.68 -7.79 -6.90
C GLY A 68 22.26 -7.61 -7.46
N THR A 69 21.34 -7.12 -6.68
CA THR A 69 20.02 -6.74 -7.14
C THR A 69 19.85 -5.23 -7.00
N THR A 70 20.20 -4.52 -8.04
CA THR A 70 19.87 -3.10 -8.10
C THR A 70 18.37 -2.99 -8.31
N PRO A 71 17.56 -2.45 -7.36
CA PRO A 71 16.27 -1.94 -7.76
C PRO A 71 16.60 -0.91 -8.82
N ASN A 72 16.24 -1.20 -10.05
CA ASN A 72 16.49 -0.26 -11.11
C ASN A 72 15.43 0.83 -10.99
N ILE A 73 15.62 1.73 -9.99
CA ILE A 73 14.71 2.83 -9.71
C ILE A 73 14.48 3.67 -10.96
N LYS A 74 15.50 3.81 -11.80
CA LYS A 74 15.36 4.49 -13.10
C LYS A 74 14.44 3.75 -14.07
N THR A 75 14.40 2.44 -14.01
CA THR A 75 13.55 1.63 -14.90
C THR A 75 12.19 1.35 -14.28
N ASN A 76 12.17 1.04 -12.99
CA ASN A 76 10.94 0.64 -12.31
C ASN A 76 10.20 1.84 -11.69
N GLY A 77 10.91 2.96 -11.47
CA GLY A 77 10.34 4.16 -10.87
C GLY A 77 9.98 4.00 -9.40
N ILE A 78 9.32 5.02 -8.87
CA ILE A 78 8.75 5.03 -7.53
C ILE A 78 7.26 4.81 -7.61
N GLN A 79 6.75 3.87 -6.83
CA GLN A 79 5.33 3.67 -6.60
C GLN A 79 4.98 4.13 -5.20
N ILE A 80 3.87 4.89 -5.09
CA ILE A 80 3.28 5.24 -3.82
C ILE A 80 1.83 4.81 -3.85
N PHE A 81 1.41 4.14 -2.78
CA PHE A 81 0.03 3.73 -2.55
C PHE A 81 -0.42 4.29 -1.21
N GLU A 82 -1.37 5.23 -1.22
CA GLU A 82 -1.99 5.75 -0.02
C GLU A 82 -3.47 5.40 0.02
N TYR A 83 -3.91 4.72 1.07
CA TYR A 83 -5.29 4.28 1.24
C TYR A 83 -6.06 5.24 2.13
N HIS A 84 -7.16 5.78 1.62
CA HIS A 84 -7.97 6.76 2.31
C HIS A 84 -9.45 6.42 2.26
N GLN A 85 -10.16 6.72 3.36
CA GLN A 85 -11.61 6.69 3.35
C GLN A 85 -12.15 8.07 3.02
N ILE A 86 -13.03 8.14 2.01
CA ILE A 86 -13.69 9.39 1.62
C ILE A 86 -14.65 9.81 2.74
N GLU A 87 -14.48 11.02 3.26
CA GLU A 87 -15.40 11.64 4.20
C GLU A 87 -16.52 12.39 3.45
N LYS A 88 -16.13 13.11 2.38
CA LYS A 88 -17.06 13.96 1.63
C LYS A 88 -16.58 14.17 0.19
N ILE A 89 -17.53 14.26 -0.74
CA ILE A 89 -17.30 14.74 -2.11
C ILE A 89 -18.21 15.96 -2.35
N SER A 90 -17.63 17.04 -2.90
CA SER A 90 -18.35 18.24 -3.28
C SER A 90 -17.81 18.74 -4.63
N GLY A 91 -18.51 18.46 -5.71
CA GLY A 91 -17.97 18.65 -7.07
C GLY A 91 -16.69 17.84 -7.25
N ASN A 92 -15.60 18.51 -7.61
CA ASN A 92 -14.28 17.88 -7.75
C ASN A 92 -13.46 17.88 -6.45
N SER A 93 -13.98 18.44 -5.36
CA SER A 93 -13.29 18.45 -4.07
C SER A 93 -13.60 17.16 -3.32
N VAL A 94 -12.57 16.37 -3.04
CA VAL A 94 -12.65 15.09 -2.33
C VAL A 94 -11.94 15.23 -0.99
N THR A 95 -12.67 15.09 0.11
CA THR A 95 -12.13 15.17 1.48
C THR A 95 -12.04 13.77 2.07
N PHE A 96 -10.90 13.47 2.67
CA PHE A 96 -10.62 12.20 3.34
C PHE A 96 -10.76 12.32 4.87
N LYS A 97 -10.99 11.22 5.54
CA LYS A 97 -10.96 11.16 7.01
C LYS A 97 -9.55 11.39 7.56
N GLU A 98 -8.53 10.88 6.88
CA GLU A 98 -7.14 10.99 7.25
C GLU A 98 -6.39 11.93 6.30
N PRO A 99 -5.37 12.65 6.78
CA PRO A 99 -4.56 13.49 5.91
C PRO A 99 -3.70 12.64 4.97
N ILE A 100 -3.39 13.20 3.79
CA ILE A 100 -2.42 12.59 2.87
C ILE A 100 -1.00 12.66 3.46
N MET A 101 -0.21 11.64 3.19
CA MET A 101 1.13 11.48 3.76
C MET A 101 2.24 11.91 2.80
N HIS A 102 1.92 12.06 1.52
CA HIS A 102 2.84 12.58 0.50
C HIS A 102 2.28 13.84 -0.12
N ALA A 103 3.15 14.78 -0.46
CA ALA A 103 2.75 15.94 -1.24
C ALA A 103 2.36 15.50 -2.66
N ILE A 104 1.25 15.99 -3.14
CA ILE A 104 0.78 15.72 -4.49
C ILE A 104 1.20 16.87 -5.38
N ASN A 105 1.98 16.57 -6.42
CA ASN A 105 2.20 17.44 -7.56
C ASN A 105 1.35 16.90 -8.73
N LYS A 106 0.44 17.72 -9.25
CA LYS A 106 -0.51 17.34 -10.31
C LYS A 106 0.16 16.86 -11.59
N ASP A 107 1.38 17.35 -11.85
CA ASP A 107 2.12 17.02 -13.08
C ASP A 107 2.82 15.65 -13.00
N TRP A 108 2.76 14.99 -11.84
CA TRP A 108 3.37 13.67 -11.64
C TRP A 108 2.45 12.51 -11.96
N GLY A 109 1.22 12.76 -12.38
CA GLY A 109 0.30 11.73 -12.83
C GLY A 109 -0.29 10.87 -11.70
N TRP A 110 -0.62 11.50 -10.57
CA TRP A 110 -1.35 10.85 -9.50
C TRP A 110 -2.74 10.42 -9.94
N ASN A 111 -3.07 9.17 -9.69
CA ASN A 111 -4.35 8.57 -9.99
C ASN A 111 -5.09 8.16 -8.73
N VAL A 112 -6.41 8.13 -8.82
CA VAL A 112 -7.28 7.58 -7.76
C VAL A 112 -7.87 6.27 -8.26
N HIS A 113 -7.66 5.22 -7.48
CA HIS A 113 -8.20 3.89 -7.76
C HIS A 113 -9.26 3.53 -6.71
N LYS A 114 -10.30 2.83 -7.13
CA LYS A 114 -11.23 2.23 -6.19
C LYS A 114 -10.54 1.08 -5.48
N PHE A 115 -10.64 1.06 -4.15
CA PHE A 115 -10.10 -0.01 -3.33
C PHE A 115 -11.23 -0.92 -2.84
N ALA A 116 -11.19 -2.17 -3.29
CA ALA A 116 -12.14 -3.18 -2.85
C ALA A 116 -11.64 -3.81 -1.54
N ASN A 117 -12.16 -3.35 -0.43
CA ASN A 117 -11.79 -3.78 0.91
C ASN A 117 -12.90 -4.57 1.61
N TYR A 118 -12.52 -5.30 2.64
CA TYR A 118 -13.40 -5.85 3.65
C TYR A 118 -13.17 -5.11 4.96
N ALA A 119 -14.21 -4.93 5.74
CA ALA A 119 -14.12 -4.16 6.98
C ALA A 119 -14.71 -4.93 8.17
N ASN A 120 -14.26 -4.55 9.37
CA ASN A 120 -14.77 -5.07 10.64
C ASN A 120 -14.58 -6.59 10.79
N VAL A 121 -13.43 -7.09 10.36
CA VAL A 121 -13.05 -8.50 10.54
C VAL A 121 -12.17 -8.61 11.77
N GLY A 122 -12.53 -9.48 12.69
CA GLY A 122 -11.79 -9.71 13.93
C GLY A 122 -11.37 -11.16 14.11
N VAL A 123 -10.17 -11.36 14.65
CA VAL A 123 -9.67 -12.67 15.09
C VAL A 123 -9.25 -12.54 16.55
N GLU A 124 -9.88 -13.35 17.43
CA GLU A 124 -9.68 -13.22 18.86
C GLU A 124 -9.68 -14.58 19.59
N ASP A 125 -8.97 -14.59 20.73
CA ASP A 125 -9.06 -15.63 21.73
C ASP A 125 -8.78 -17.04 21.21
N LEU A 126 -7.78 -17.19 20.36
CA LEU A 126 -7.43 -18.50 19.80
C LEU A 126 -5.92 -18.66 19.59
N THR A 127 -5.52 -19.91 19.41
CA THR A 127 -4.16 -20.29 19.06
C THR A 127 -4.15 -20.91 17.67
N PHE A 128 -3.30 -20.36 16.80
CA PHE A 128 -2.93 -21.01 15.55
C PHE A 128 -1.70 -21.87 15.78
N LYS A 129 -1.80 -23.16 15.46
CA LYS A 129 -0.69 -24.09 15.59
C LYS A 129 -0.29 -24.62 14.21
N GLY A 130 0.93 -24.33 13.82
CA GLY A 130 1.54 -24.82 12.59
C GLY A 130 2.41 -26.06 12.81
N HIS A 131 3.17 -26.39 11.81
CA HIS A 131 4.11 -27.53 11.80
C HIS A 131 5.48 -27.08 11.25
N ALA A 132 6.01 -25.98 11.81
CA ALA A 132 7.33 -25.50 11.38
C ALA A 132 8.39 -26.57 11.63
N LYS A 133 9.33 -26.67 10.69
CA LYS A 133 10.49 -27.56 10.84
C LYS A 133 11.40 -27.07 11.96
N GLU A 134 12.08 -27.97 12.63
CA GLU A 134 13.10 -27.62 13.63
C GLU A 134 14.22 -26.75 13.05
N LYS A 135 14.60 -27.01 11.82
CA LYS A 135 15.59 -26.22 11.09
C LYS A 135 14.91 -25.47 9.96
N PHE A 136 14.83 -24.17 10.12
CA PHE A 136 14.38 -23.25 9.10
C PHE A 136 15.54 -22.90 8.15
N ILE A 137 15.30 -22.99 6.84
CA ILE A 137 16.26 -22.60 5.80
C ILE A 137 15.61 -21.51 4.94
N HIS A 138 15.97 -20.27 5.19
CA HIS A 138 15.43 -19.13 4.44
C HIS A 138 15.82 -19.22 2.96
N HIS A 139 14.84 -19.09 2.08
CA HIS A 139 14.98 -19.25 0.63
C HIS A 139 15.51 -20.63 0.17
N GLY A 140 15.33 -21.66 0.98
CA GLY A 140 15.72 -23.03 0.62
C GLY A 140 14.78 -23.64 -0.43
N SER A 141 13.53 -23.78 -0.05
CA SER A 141 12.44 -24.26 -0.93
C SER A 141 11.10 -23.83 -0.33
N ASP A 142 10.04 -24.01 -1.09
CA ASP A 142 8.66 -23.81 -0.59
C ASP A 142 8.32 -24.71 0.60
N ILE A 143 8.93 -25.90 0.69
CA ILE A 143 8.79 -26.81 1.84
C ILE A 143 9.62 -26.30 3.04
N ASP A 144 10.76 -25.69 2.80
CA ASP A 144 11.66 -25.23 3.86
C ASP A 144 11.34 -23.83 4.37
N ASP A 145 10.83 -22.96 3.51
CA ASP A 145 10.65 -21.53 3.75
C ASP A 145 9.16 -21.10 3.71
N GLY A 146 8.39 -21.77 2.89
CA GLY A 146 7.00 -21.43 2.67
C GLY A 146 6.02 -22.33 3.38
N GLY A 147 4.88 -22.23 3.42
CA GLY A 147 3.83 -23.18 3.86
C GLY A 147 3.45 -23.10 5.32
N PHE A 148 4.05 -22.20 6.09
CA PHE A 148 3.75 -22.08 7.51
C PHE A 148 3.25 -20.71 7.92
N LYS A 149 2.80 -19.91 6.97
CA LYS A 149 1.98 -18.73 7.22
C LYS A 149 0.58 -19.19 7.59
N LEU A 150 0.13 -18.83 8.77
CA LEU A 150 -1.13 -19.36 9.30
C LEU A 150 -2.32 -18.46 9.03
N ILE A 151 -2.10 -17.16 8.83
CA ILE A 151 -3.17 -16.23 8.50
C ILE A 151 -2.65 -15.11 7.58
N ASP A 152 -3.47 -14.73 6.62
CA ASP A 152 -3.21 -13.61 5.73
C ASP A 152 -4.39 -12.63 5.78
N PHE A 153 -4.12 -11.42 6.23
CA PHE A 153 -5.08 -10.33 6.24
C PHE A 153 -4.96 -9.55 4.94
N VAL A 154 -5.90 -9.78 4.04
CA VAL A 154 -5.89 -9.21 2.70
C VAL A 154 -6.99 -8.16 2.55
N ARG A 155 -6.63 -6.93 2.19
CA ARG A 155 -7.56 -5.83 1.91
C ARG A 155 -8.51 -5.52 3.07
N LEU A 156 -8.02 -5.60 4.30
CA LEU A 156 -8.84 -5.35 5.47
C LEU A 156 -8.72 -3.90 5.93
N THR A 157 -9.84 -3.34 6.34
CA THR A 157 -9.92 -2.04 7.00
C THR A 157 -10.71 -2.15 8.29
N ASN A 158 -10.40 -1.31 9.30
CA ASN A 158 -11.06 -1.34 10.59
C ASN A 158 -11.18 -2.77 11.17
N SER A 159 -10.10 -3.52 11.09
CA SER A 159 -10.04 -4.94 11.45
C SER A 159 -9.00 -5.14 12.56
N TRP A 160 -9.12 -6.24 13.28
CA TRP A 160 -8.26 -6.44 14.46
C TRP A 160 -7.90 -7.90 14.69
N MET A 161 -6.79 -8.07 15.37
CA MET A 161 -6.37 -9.33 15.98
C MET A 161 -6.01 -9.08 17.44
N ARG A 162 -6.56 -9.86 18.35
CA ARG A 162 -6.24 -9.73 19.77
C ARG A 162 -6.30 -11.04 20.51
N ARG A 163 -5.41 -11.20 21.49
CA ARG A 163 -5.28 -12.42 22.31
C ARG A 163 -5.15 -13.68 21.45
N VAL A 164 -4.33 -13.57 20.42
CA VAL A 164 -4.03 -14.67 19.49
C VAL A 164 -2.61 -15.14 19.74
N ASN A 165 -2.43 -16.42 19.85
CA ASN A 165 -1.14 -17.07 19.99
C ASN A 165 -0.77 -17.82 18.71
N PHE A 166 0.50 -17.84 18.36
CA PHE A 166 1.05 -18.56 17.22
C PHE A 166 2.12 -19.52 17.71
N GLU A 167 1.96 -20.81 17.38
CA GLU A 167 2.88 -21.86 17.78
C GLU A 167 3.40 -22.63 16.56
N SER A 168 4.69 -22.95 16.58
CA SER A 168 5.34 -23.80 15.56
C SER A 168 5.12 -23.28 14.13
N VAL A 169 5.46 -22.02 13.91
CA VAL A 169 5.29 -21.33 12.63
C VAL A 169 6.60 -20.69 12.18
N SER A 170 6.83 -20.63 10.89
CA SER A 170 7.93 -19.86 10.29
C SER A 170 7.52 -18.41 10.01
N GLU A 171 6.25 -18.21 9.65
CA GLU A 171 5.64 -16.89 9.44
C GLU A 171 4.24 -16.89 10.06
N ALA A 172 4.04 -16.10 11.11
CA ALA A 172 2.78 -16.11 11.84
C ALA A 172 1.64 -15.54 11.01
N MET A 173 1.84 -14.36 10.43
CA MET A 173 0.83 -13.65 9.66
C MET A 173 1.44 -12.72 8.64
N SER A 174 0.65 -12.34 7.63
CA SER A 174 0.91 -11.20 6.77
C SER A 174 -0.28 -10.25 6.70
N ILE A 175 0.00 -9.02 6.34
CA ILE A 175 -1.00 -7.99 6.06
C ILE A 175 -0.69 -7.46 4.68
N THR A 176 -1.64 -7.60 3.76
CA THR A 176 -1.48 -7.19 2.36
C THR A 176 -2.67 -6.38 1.86
N SER A 177 -2.47 -5.56 0.84
CA SER A 177 -3.48 -4.71 0.19
C SER A 177 -3.74 -5.11 -1.26
#